data_637f834b95f933bd7969be3abf271897
#
_entry.id   637f834b95f933bd7969be3abf271897
#
_cell.length_a   1.000
_cell.length_b   1.000
_cell.length_c   1.000
_cell.angle_alpha   90.00
_cell.angle_beta   90.00
_cell.angle_gamma   90.00
#
_symmetry.space_group_name_H-M   'P 1'
#
loop_
_entity.id
_entity.type
_entity.pdbx_description
1 polymer ?
#
loop_
_entity_poly.entity_id
_entity_poly.type
_entity_poly.pdbx_seq_one_letter_code
_entity_poly.pdbx_strand_id
1 'polypeptide(L)'
;MVQAHPWTGVGPENFERTLQTLAAQHEISPLAASMPHSHNELLHATATLGIPGLLAILALYLVPAAFFLRHLGNADRGTQVASAMGLALCCGFMVFGLTEVMFATTLVNAFYSLIMAVCFAYVVARKDALPARAAS
;
A
#
# COMPACT_ATOMS: atom_id res chain seq x y z
N MET A 1 16.26 -12.96 7.10
CA MET A 1 14.79 -13.16 7.13
C MET A 1 14.28 -13.66 5.78
N VAL A 2 14.24 -12.83 4.74
CA VAL A 2 13.67 -13.21 3.41
C VAL A 2 14.33 -14.44 2.78
N GLN A 3 15.64 -14.54 2.83
CA GLN A 3 16.37 -15.70 2.27
C GLN A 3 16.02 -17.02 2.96
N ALA A 4 15.76 -17.00 4.28
CA ALA A 4 15.40 -18.20 5.03
C ALA A 4 13.91 -18.60 4.84
N HIS A 5 13.03 -17.63 4.65
CA HIS A 5 11.59 -17.84 4.54
C HIS A 5 10.98 -17.01 3.40
N PRO A 6 11.32 -17.29 2.12
CA PRO A 6 10.93 -16.43 1.00
C PRO A 6 9.42 -16.40 0.74
N TRP A 7 8.70 -17.48 1.06
CA TRP A 7 7.28 -17.59 0.77
C TRP A 7 6.35 -17.20 1.92
N THR A 8 6.80 -17.33 3.16
CA THR A 8 5.97 -17.10 4.34
C THR A 8 6.40 -15.90 5.17
N GLY A 9 7.63 -15.41 4.94
CA GLY A 9 8.27 -14.47 5.85
C GLY A 9 8.51 -15.10 7.23
N VAL A 10 8.83 -14.28 8.20
CA VAL A 10 9.00 -14.71 9.62
C VAL A 10 7.70 -14.59 10.42
N GLY A 11 6.66 -14.02 9.85
CA GLY A 11 5.43 -13.65 10.53
C GLY A 11 5.51 -12.27 11.19
N PRO A 12 4.42 -11.48 11.18
CA PRO A 12 4.42 -10.12 11.73
C PRO A 12 4.78 -10.10 13.22
N GLU A 13 4.28 -11.06 14.00
CA GLU A 13 4.53 -11.15 15.46
C GLU A 13 5.97 -11.58 15.80
N ASN A 14 6.70 -12.18 14.86
CA ASN A 14 8.05 -12.68 15.06
C ASN A 14 9.14 -11.73 14.56
N PHE A 15 8.77 -10.60 13.94
CA PHE A 15 9.74 -9.69 13.33
C PHE A 15 10.78 -9.19 14.33
N GLU A 16 10.35 -8.63 15.46
CA GLU A 16 11.26 -8.15 16.53
C GLU A 16 12.10 -9.27 17.13
N ARG A 17 11.48 -10.42 17.42
CA ARG A 17 12.19 -11.59 17.97
C ARG A 17 13.31 -12.06 17.01
N THR A 18 13.02 -12.04 15.71
CA THR A 18 14.01 -12.43 14.71
C THR A 18 15.15 -11.43 14.63
N LEU A 19 14.86 -10.11 14.72
CA LEU A 19 15.90 -9.08 14.81
C LEU A 19 16.80 -9.27 16.04
N GLN A 20 16.23 -9.54 17.21
CA GLN A 20 16.98 -9.80 18.43
C GLN A 20 17.87 -11.04 18.28
N THR A 21 17.38 -12.10 17.65
CA THR A 21 18.17 -13.31 17.37
C THR A 21 19.36 -13.01 16.46
N LEU A 22 19.13 -12.26 15.38
CA LEU A 22 20.20 -11.87 14.45
C LEU A 22 21.24 -10.96 15.11
N ALA A 23 20.84 -10.09 16.03
CA ALA A 23 21.76 -9.26 16.80
C ALA A 23 22.58 -10.09 17.80
N ALA A 24 21.97 -11.09 18.45
CA ALA A 24 22.70 -12.01 19.32
C ALA A 24 23.73 -12.86 18.56
N GLN A 25 23.49 -13.13 17.28
CA GLN A 25 24.40 -13.81 16.36
C GLN A 25 25.44 -12.85 15.73
N HIS A 26 25.46 -11.59 16.10
CA HIS A 26 26.32 -10.54 15.53
C HIS A 26 26.14 -10.31 14.01
N GLU A 27 25.01 -10.73 13.42
CA GLU A 27 24.69 -10.49 12.01
C GLU A 27 24.17 -9.07 11.75
N ILE A 28 23.60 -8.41 12.76
CA ILE A 28 23.12 -7.02 12.70
C ILE A 28 23.54 -6.26 13.97
N SER A 29 23.52 -4.94 13.90
CA SER A 29 23.84 -4.12 15.07
C SER A 29 22.72 -4.21 16.13
N PRO A 30 23.04 -4.12 17.44
CA PRO A 30 22.05 -4.09 18.51
C PRO A 30 21.03 -2.94 18.35
N LEU A 31 21.45 -1.82 17.77
CA LEU A 31 20.56 -0.68 17.47
C LEU A 31 19.48 -1.06 16.46
N ALA A 32 19.84 -1.82 15.41
CA ALA A 32 18.87 -2.30 14.44
C ALA A 32 17.83 -3.26 15.07
N ALA A 33 18.24 -4.04 16.07
CA ALA A 33 17.37 -4.95 16.78
C ALA A 33 16.37 -4.27 17.74
N SER A 34 16.58 -3.01 18.08
CA SER A 34 15.65 -2.23 18.91
C SER A 34 14.54 -1.55 18.11
N MET A 35 14.57 -1.63 16.77
CA MET A 35 13.55 -1.04 15.90
C MET A 35 12.31 -1.93 15.82
N PRO A 36 11.09 -1.38 16.06
CA PRO A 36 9.85 -2.16 16.03
C PRO A 36 9.43 -2.57 14.60
N HIS A 37 9.94 -1.87 13.59
CA HIS A 37 9.66 -2.12 12.18
C HIS A 37 10.81 -1.64 11.28
N SER A 38 10.77 -2.01 10.00
CA SER A 38 11.88 -1.79 9.05
C SER A 38 11.98 -0.38 8.48
N HIS A 39 11.11 0.56 8.87
CA HIS A 39 10.99 1.90 8.25
C HIS A 39 10.92 1.88 6.71
N ASN A 40 10.36 0.81 6.16
CA ASN A 40 10.10 0.64 4.74
C ASN A 40 9.01 -0.42 4.57
N GLU A 41 7.89 -0.04 4.00
CA GLU A 41 6.71 -0.89 3.82
C GLU A 41 7.01 -2.16 3.02
N LEU A 42 7.75 -2.01 1.90
CA LEU A 42 8.04 -3.13 1.02
C LEU A 42 8.95 -4.16 1.71
N LEU A 43 9.97 -3.67 2.40
CA LEU A 43 10.89 -4.53 3.16
C LEU A 43 10.16 -5.20 4.33
N HIS A 44 9.30 -4.45 5.03
CA HIS A 44 8.52 -4.98 6.16
C HIS A 44 7.56 -6.08 5.70
N ALA A 45 6.77 -5.81 4.66
CA ALA A 45 5.84 -6.79 4.09
C ALA A 45 6.57 -8.04 3.59
N THR A 46 7.74 -7.87 2.95
CA THR A 46 8.55 -9.00 2.46
C THR A 46 9.16 -9.79 3.61
N ALA A 47 9.67 -9.13 4.64
CA ALA A 47 10.26 -9.80 5.81
C ALA A 47 9.22 -10.58 6.62
N THR A 48 8.02 -10.01 6.81
CA THR A 48 6.97 -10.57 7.65
C THR A 48 6.09 -11.59 6.93
N LEU A 49 5.77 -11.37 5.65
CA LEU A 49 4.81 -12.17 4.88
C LEU A 49 5.42 -12.81 3.62
N GLY A 50 6.71 -12.63 3.39
CA GLY A 50 7.40 -13.17 2.24
C GLY A 50 7.04 -12.48 0.92
N ILE A 51 7.29 -13.17 -0.21
CA ILE A 51 6.95 -12.72 -1.56
C ILE A 51 5.44 -12.42 -1.71
N PRO A 52 4.51 -13.23 -1.18
CA PRO A 52 3.09 -12.89 -1.21
C PRO A 52 2.78 -11.54 -0.56
N GLY A 53 3.43 -11.20 0.56
CA GLY A 53 3.28 -9.90 1.22
C GLY A 53 3.75 -8.74 0.35
N LEU A 54 4.92 -8.90 -0.31
CA LEU A 54 5.41 -7.93 -1.28
C LEU A 54 4.43 -7.72 -2.44
N LEU A 55 3.92 -8.81 -3.01
CA LEU A 55 2.97 -8.72 -4.12
C LEU A 55 1.65 -8.07 -3.68
N ALA A 56 1.18 -8.36 -2.48
CA ALA A 56 -0.03 -7.76 -1.93
C ALA A 56 0.11 -6.24 -1.75
N ILE A 57 1.22 -5.77 -1.16
CA ILE A 57 1.44 -4.33 -0.97
C ILE A 57 1.65 -3.60 -2.31
N LEU A 58 2.35 -4.21 -3.25
CA LEU A 58 2.48 -3.65 -4.60
C LEU A 58 1.12 -3.57 -5.31
N ALA A 59 0.29 -4.60 -5.20
CA ALA A 59 -1.06 -4.59 -5.76
C ALA A 59 -1.93 -3.50 -5.12
N LEU A 60 -1.81 -3.31 -3.79
CA LEU A 60 -2.55 -2.28 -3.05
C LEU A 60 -2.23 -0.85 -3.55
N TYR A 61 -1.02 -0.61 -4.03
CA TYR A 61 -0.63 0.67 -4.63
C TYR A 61 -0.91 0.73 -6.14
N LEU A 62 -0.48 -0.29 -6.89
CA LEU A 62 -0.43 -0.21 -8.34
C LEU A 62 -1.80 -0.43 -9.00
N VAL A 63 -2.66 -1.29 -8.43
CA VAL A 63 -3.97 -1.56 -9.01
C VAL A 63 -4.87 -0.32 -8.99
N PRO A 64 -5.05 0.37 -7.84
CA PRO A 64 -5.81 1.61 -7.81
C PRO A 64 -5.14 2.72 -8.63
N ALA A 65 -3.82 2.85 -8.58
CA ALA A 65 -3.11 3.85 -9.38
C ALA A 65 -3.36 3.65 -10.88
N ALA A 66 -3.29 2.42 -11.38
CA ALA A 66 -3.59 2.10 -12.76
C ALA A 66 -5.06 2.38 -13.14
N PHE A 67 -6.00 2.12 -12.22
CA PHE A 67 -7.40 2.47 -12.42
C PHE A 67 -7.58 3.98 -12.57
N PHE A 68 -7.10 4.79 -11.64
CA PHE A 68 -7.25 6.24 -11.68
C PHE A 68 -6.49 6.87 -12.85
N LEU A 69 -5.30 6.36 -13.18
CA LEU A 69 -4.52 6.84 -14.30
C LEU A 69 -5.30 6.73 -15.64
N ARG A 70 -6.06 5.64 -15.83
CA ARG A 70 -6.90 5.45 -17.02
C ARG A 70 -8.07 6.43 -17.10
N HIS A 71 -8.49 7.02 -15.97
CA HIS A 71 -9.63 7.95 -15.90
C HIS A 71 -9.23 9.41 -15.80
N LEU A 72 -7.94 9.74 -15.73
CA LEU A 72 -7.45 11.13 -15.68
C LEU A 72 -7.82 11.95 -16.92
N GLY A 73 -7.87 11.31 -18.09
CA GLY A 73 -8.24 11.96 -19.36
C GLY A 73 -9.74 11.98 -19.64
N ASN A 74 -10.61 11.70 -18.65
CA ASN A 74 -12.04 11.67 -18.86
C ASN A 74 -12.60 13.07 -19.16
N ALA A 75 -13.63 13.14 -20.02
CA ALA A 75 -14.29 14.40 -20.38
C ALA A 75 -15.10 15.01 -19.20
N ASP A 76 -15.62 14.17 -18.30
CA ASP A 76 -16.29 14.64 -17.08
C ASP A 76 -15.26 15.15 -16.07
N ARG A 77 -15.32 16.44 -15.76
CA ARG A 77 -14.38 17.09 -14.84
C ARG A 77 -14.41 16.48 -13.42
N GLY A 78 -15.57 16.04 -12.96
CA GLY A 78 -15.70 15.41 -11.64
C GLY A 78 -14.94 14.09 -11.58
N THR A 79 -15.06 13.25 -12.62
CA THR A 79 -14.32 12.01 -12.78
C THR A 79 -12.81 12.27 -12.85
N GLN A 80 -12.39 13.30 -13.58
CA GLN A 80 -10.99 13.70 -13.67
C GLN A 80 -10.41 14.09 -12.30
N VAL A 81 -11.14 14.93 -11.54
CA VAL A 81 -10.71 15.37 -10.20
C VAL A 81 -10.64 14.20 -9.22
N ALA A 82 -11.69 13.35 -9.16
CA ALA A 82 -11.69 12.18 -8.29
C ALA A 82 -10.54 11.22 -8.62
N SER A 83 -10.24 11.04 -9.91
CA SER A 83 -9.12 10.21 -10.37
C SER A 83 -7.77 10.82 -9.99
N ALA A 84 -7.61 12.14 -10.13
CA ALA A 84 -6.39 12.83 -9.71
C ALA A 84 -6.16 12.71 -8.19
N MET A 85 -7.22 12.84 -7.38
CA MET A 85 -7.15 12.68 -5.92
C MET A 85 -6.76 11.24 -5.54
N GLY A 86 -7.40 10.23 -6.14
CA GLY A 86 -7.07 8.82 -5.89
C GLY A 86 -5.64 8.48 -6.29
N LEU A 87 -5.19 8.98 -7.46
CA LEU A 87 -3.81 8.77 -7.91
C LEU A 87 -2.80 9.47 -6.99
N ALA A 88 -3.06 10.71 -6.58
CA ALA A 88 -2.21 11.43 -5.66
C ALA A 88 -2.07 10.70 -4.30
N LEU A 89 -3.17 10.12 -3.80
CA LEU A 89 -3.14 9.30 -2.59
C LEU A 89 -2.26 8.05 -2.76
N CYS A 90 -2.41 7.31 -3.87
CA CYS A 90 -1.56 6.15 -4.17
C CYS A 90 -0.08 6.54 -4.20
N CYS A 91 0.26 7.59 -4.95
CA CYS A 91 1.64 8.07 -5.06
C CYS A 91 2.20 8.54 -3.71
N GLY A 92 1.41 9.28 -2.94
CA GLY A 92 1.80 9.76 -1.61
C GLY A 92 2.10 8.60 -0.66
N PHE A 93 1.20 7.63 -0.57
CA PHE A 93 1.41 6.44 0.28
C PHE A 93 2.59 5.59 -0.19
N MET A 94 2.80 5.45 -1.50
CA MET A 94 3.95 4.73 -2.04
C MET A 94 5.27 5.41 -1.69
N VAL A 95 5.35 6.74 -1.81
CA VAL A 95 6.55 7.52 -1.45
C VAL A 95 6.82 7.44 0.06
N PHE A 96 5.81 7.67 0.89
CA PHE A 96 5.94 7.54 2.35
C PHE A 96 6.27 6.12 2.78
N GLY A 97 5.72 5.10 2.12
CA GLY A 97 6.02 3.69 2.37
C GLY A 97 7.48 3.29 2.11
N LEU A 98 8.27 4.12 1.41
CA LEU A 98 9.71 3.91 1.28
C LEU A 98 10.49 4.28 2.55
N THR A 99 9.91 5.09 3.43
CA THR A 99 10.56 5.61 4.64
C THR A 99 9.83 5.24 5.93
N GLU A 100 8.62 4.70 5.83
CA GLU A 100 7.81 4.31 6.98
C GLU A 100 6.90 3.12 6.65
N VAL A 101 6.43 2.39 7.68
CA VAL A 101 5.45 1.31 7.53
C VAL A 101 4.04 1.90 7.68
N MET A 102 3.47 2.34 6.56
CA MET A 102 2.21 3.11 6.54
C MET A 102 1.01 2.29 6.99
N PHE A 103 0.94 1.02 6.58
CA PHE A 103 -0.20 0.15 6.89
C PHE A 103 -0.11 -0.57 8.24
N ALA A 104 0.89 -0.29 9.06
CA ALA A 104 0.96 -0.79 10.43
C ALA A 104 -0.08 -0.15 11.37
N THR A 105 -0.60 1.02 11.03
CA THR A 105 -1.51 1.79 11.89
C THR A 105 -2.95 1.72 11.39
N THR A 106 -3.89 1.33 12.25
CA THR A 106 -5.33 1.22 11.92
C THR A 106 -5.91 2.52 11.38
N LEU A 107 -5.53 3.67 11.97
CA LEU A 107 -6.02 4.98 11.51
C LEU A 107 -5.59 5.28 10.07
N VAL A 108 -4.34 5.01 9.72
CA VAL A 108 -3.80 5.24 8.39
C VAL A 108 -4.48 4.31 7.38
N ASN A 109 -4.69 3.04 7.74
CA ASN A 109 -5.45 2.07 6.95
C ASN A 109 -6.88 2.55 6.67
N ALA A 110 -7.57 3.01 7.72
CA ALA A 110 -8.94 3.50 7.59
C ALA A 110 -9.01 4.75 6.70
N PHE A 111 -8.08 5.67 6.86
CA PHE A 111 -7.98 6.88 6.04
C PHE A 111 -7.76 6.54 4.55
N TYR A 112 -6.75 5.72 4.26
CA TYR A 112 -6.47 5.28 2.90
C TYR A 112 -7.69 4.59 2.27
N SER A 113 -8.26 3.62 2.95
CA SER A 113 -9.38 2.81 2.45
C SER A 113 -10.63 3.67 2.22
N LEU A 114 -10.95 4.60 3.14
CA LEU A 114 -12.11 5.48 3.02
C LEU A 114 -11.99 6.40 1.80
N ILE A 115 -10.87 7.11 1.67
CA ILE A 115 -10.69 8.06 0.56
C ILE A 115 -10.64 7.31 -0.77
N MET A 116 -9.97 6.15 -0.81
CA MET A 116 -9.95 5.28 -2.01
C MET A 116 -11.36 4.83 -2.39
N ALA A 117 -12.16 4.36 -1.44
CA ALA A 117 -13.53 3.91 -1.69
C ALA A 117 -14.39 5.05 -2.24
N VAL A 118 -14.29 6.26 -1.68
CA VAL A 118 -15.03 7.45 -2.16
C VAL A 118 -14.63 7.80 -3.60
N CYS A 119 -13.32 7.86 -3.90
CA CYS A 119 -12.84 8.15 -5.23
C CYS A 119 -13.28 7.09 -6.26
N PHE A 120 -13.17 5.81 -5.92
CA PHE A 120 -13.63 4.70 -6.76
C PHE A 120 -15.13 4.77 -7.02
N ALA A 121 -15.94 4.91 -5.96
CA ALA A 121 -17.40 4.97 -6.06
C ALA A 121 -17.83 6.14 -6.96
N TYR A 122 -17.20 7.30 -6.81
CA TYR A 122 -17.51 8.46 -7.64
C TYR A 122 -17.22 8.20 -9.13
N VAL A 123 -16.03 7.67 -9.46
CA VAL A 123 -15.63 7.38 -10.84
C VAL A 123 -16.55 6.34 -11.48
N VAL A 124 -16.89 5.26 -10.74
CA VAL A 124 -17.77 4.19 -11.25
C VAL A 124 -19.19 4.70 -11.45
N ALA A 125 -19.78 5.40 -10.48
CA ALA A 125 -21.15 5.92 -10.58
C ALA A 125 -21.33 6.89 -11.76
N ARG A 126 -20.33 7.71 -12.06
CA ARG A 126 -20.35 8.63 -13.21
C ARG A 126 -20.27 7.89 -14.54
N LYS A 127 -19.51 6.81 -14.62
CA LYS A 127 -19.43 5.99 -15.82
C LYS A 127 -20.79 5.41 -16.21
N ASP A 128 -21.58 4.99 -15.23
CA ASP A 128 -22.91 4.40 -15.46
C ASP A 128 -23.98 5.45 -15.78
N ALA A 129 -23.82 6.69 -15.29
CA ALA A 129 -24.79 7.77 -15.51
C ALA A 129 -24.70 8.45 -16.89
N LEU A 130 -23.54 8.42 -17.55
CA LEU A 130 -23.32 9.10 -18.85
C LEU A 130 -24.10 8.46 -20.01
N PRO A 131 -24.17 7.13 -20.19
CA PRO A 131 -24.96 6.52 -21.27
C PRO A 131 -26.46 6.72 -21.12
N ALA A 132 -26.99 6.81 -19.89
CA ALA A 132 -28.42 7.04 -19.65
C ALA A 132 -28.86 8.45 -20.06
N ARG A 133 -28.01 9.46 -19.97
CA ARG A 133 -28.31 10.87 -20.41
C ARG A 133 -28.19 11.07 -21.90
N ALA A 134 -27.45 10.24 -22.63
CA ALA A 134 -27.33 10.33 -24.08
C ALA A 134 -28.50 9.65 -24.82
N ALA A 135 -29.34 8.89 -24.12
CA ALA A 135 -30.49 8.16 -24.65
C ALA A 135 -31.84 8.84 -24.37
N SER A 136 -31.85 9.95 -23.60
CA SER A 136 -33.04 10.78 -23.31
C SER A 136 -33.05 12.08 -24.11
#